data_dc5473d7bd11ab22e8cc803c80e4c7d0
#
_entry.id   dc5473d7bd11ab22e8cc803c80e4c7d0
#
_cell.length_a   1.000
_cell.length_b   1.000
_cell.length_c   1.000
_cell.angle_alpha   90.00
_cell.angle_beta   90.00
_cell.angle_gamma   90.00
#
_symmetry.space_group_name_H-M   'P 1'
#
loop_
_entity.id
_entity.type
_entity.pdbx_description
1 polymer ?
#
loop_
_entity_poly.entity_id
_entity_poly.type
_entity_poly.pdbx_seq_one_letter_code
_entity_poly.pdbx_strand_id
1 'polypeptide(L)'
;MSTIDSHIAIDGRPLTAESTRMMEYLHSRAQTLSTGEICERTRAAASELERVVGLANETVVRRRPFPGKWHMADVVDHISQTQIRAAEELRHLLGGRRPPGPPVYEALKSGASEWAPWPTLVAGLHDANIEMIAILESASRDEDRLASVKPSGTLQTTVPPTVSTLIVANTKLPDDQLEAQLWSAELNWKEYALLQRLHLLDHRTQMKKLIAACTSGTVGVTG
;
A
#
# COMPACT_ATOMS: atom_id res chain seq x y z
N MET A 1 -7.49 -17.44 -23.28
CA MET A 1 -6.08 -17.50 -22.84
C MET A 1 -5.54 -16.09 -22.95
N SER A 2 -5.50 -15.34 -21.84
CA SER A 2 -4.92 -14.00 -21.80
C SER A 2 -3.42 -14.19 -21.55
N THR A 3 -2.63 -13.72 -22.47
CA THR A 3 -1.17 -13.78 -22.43
C THR A 3 -0.64 -12.85 -21.36
N ILE A 4 -0.15 -13.44 -20.27
CA ILE A 4 0.64 -12.77 -19.20
C ILE A 4 2.05 -12.39 -19.72
N ASP A 5 2.22 -12.29 -21.04
CA ASP A 5 3.53 -12.30 -21.70
C ASP A 5 4.28 -10.96 -21.73
N SER A 6 3.93 -9.94 -20.91
CA SER A 6 4.64 -8.66 -21.04
C SER A 6 4.91 -7.89 -19.74
N HIS A 7 4.90 -8.56 -18.59
CA HIS A 7 5.32 -7.87 -17.36
C HIS A 7 6.83 -8.00 -17.18
N ILE A 8 7.53 -6.92 -17.51
CA ILE A 8 8.99 -6.81 -17.38
C ILE A 8 9.27 -5.80 -16.25
N ALA A 9 10.25 -6.10 -15.39
CA ALA A 9 10.75 -5.14 -14.43
C ALA A 9 11.30 -3.88 -15.12
N ILE A 10 11.38 -2.76 -14.41
CA ILE A 10 11.86 -1.49 -14.98
C ILE A 10 13.29 -1.62 -15.54
N ASP A 11 14.09 -2.50 -14.98
CA ASP A 11 15.45 -2.80 -15.42
C ASP A 11 15.52 -3.81 -16.58
N GLY A 12 14.38 -4.18 -17.16
CA GLY A 12 14.29 -5.12 -18.28
C GLY A 12 14.43 -6.60 -17.91
N ARG A 13 14.59 -6.93 -16.62
CA ARG A 13 14.64 -8.32 -16.15
C ARG A 13 13.24 -8.93 -16.09
N PRO A 14 13.10 -10.26 -16.22
CA PRO A 14 11.84 -10.94 -15.93
C PRO A 14 11.36 -10.63 -14.50
N LEU A 15 10.04 -10.61 -14.29
CA LEU A 15 9.48 -10.48 -12.95
C LEU A 15 9.92 -11.65 -12.08
N THR A 16 10.18 -11.38 -10.80
CA THR A 16 10.37 -12.45 -9.82
C THR A 16 9.10 -13.29 -9.69
N ALA A 17 9.25 -14.51 -9.20
CA ALA A 17 8.11 -15.38 -8.92
C ALA A 17 7.12 -14.75 -7.94
N GLU A 18 7.60 -13.90 -7.02
CA GLU A 18 6.79 -13.12 -6.08
C GLU A 18 5.95 -12.07 -6.80
N SER A 19 6.57 -11.27 -7.66
CA SER A 19 5.89 -10.24 -8.45
C SER A 19 4.82 -10.86 -9.37
N THR A 20 5.14 -11.98 -10.00
CA THR A 20 4.19 -12.74 -10.83
C THR A 20 2.99 -13.21 -10.01
N ARG A 21 3.21 -13.84 -8.85
CA ARG A 21 2.12 -14.28 -7.95
C ARG A 21 1.25 -13.13 -7.47
N MET A 22 1.85 -11.97 -7.20
CA MET A 22 1.10 -10.79 -6.82
C MET A 22 0.17 -10.33 -7.96
N MET A 23 0.67 -10.26 -9.20
CA MET A 23 -0.16 -9.91 -10.36
C MET A 23 -1.29 -10.89 -10.57
N GLU A 24 -1.01 -12.19 -10.51
CA GLU A 24 -2.04 -13.25 -10.60
C GLU A 24 -3.10 -13.09 -9.49
N TYR A 25 -2.67 -12.79 -8.26
CA TYR A 25 -3.58 -12.53 -7.15
C TYR A 25 -4.47 -11.32 -7.45
N LEU A 26 -3.89 -10.17 -7.83
CA LEU A 26 -4.65 -8.95 -8.12
C LEU A 26 -5.66 -9.19 -9.24
N HIS A 27 -5.22 -9.79 -10.34
CA HIS A 27 -6.08 -10.10 -11.49
C HIS A 27 -7.23 -11.05 -11.12
N SER A 28 -6.93 -12.18 -10.48
CA SER A 28 -7.94 -13.15 -10.04
C SER A 28 -8.95 -12.52 -9.07
N ARG A 29 -8.50 -11.71 -8.12
CA ARG A 29 -9.38 -11.08 -7.14
C ARG A 29 -10.22 -9.95 -7.74
N ALA A 30 -9.67 -9.18 -8.66
CA ALA A 30 -10.42 -8.15 -9.36
C ALA A 30 -11.57 -8.73 -10.21
N GLN A 31 -11.41 -9.94 -10.73
CA GLN A 31 -12.46 -10.65 -11.48
C GLN A 31 -13.53 -11.26 -10.58
N THR A 32 -13.18 -11.70 -9.36
CA THR A 32 -14.07 -12.47 -8.50
C THR A 32 -14.78 -11.66 -7.43
N LEU A 33 -14.22 -10.52 -7.04
CA LEU A 33 -14.79 -9.67 -5.99
C LEU A 33 -15.69 -8.58 -6.60
N SER A 34 -16.83 -8.37 -5.95
CA SER A 34 -17.67 -7.18 -6.18
C SER A 34 -16.97 -5.92 -5.68
N THR A 35 -17.42 -4.77 -6.15
CA THR A 35 -16.93 -3.47 -5.68
C THR A 35 -17.17 -3.30 -4.18
N GLY A 36 -18.34 -3.73 -3.69
CA GLY A 36 -18.67 -3.69 -2.27
C GLY A 36 -17.71 -4.54 -1.42
N GLU A 37 -17.36 -5.75 -1.87
CA GLU A 37 -16.39 -6.59 -1.15
C GLU A 37 -14.99 -5.99 -1.13
N ILE A 38 -14.56 -5.33 -2.22
CA ILE A 38 -13.27 -4.62 -2.26
C ILE A 38 -13.29 -3.46 -1.25
N CYS A 39 -14.38 -2.67 -1.20
CA CYS A 39 -14.57 -1.59 -0.25
C CYS A 39 -14.49 -2.08 1.20
N GLU A 40 -15.24 -3.13 1.56
CA GLU A 40 -15.25 -3.69 2.92
C GLU A 40 -13.87 -4.22 3.33
N ARG A 41 -13.17 -4.91 2.44
CA ARG A 41 -11.83 -5.41 2.70
C ARG A 41 -10.80 -4.30 2.87
N THR A 42 -10.94 -3.20 2.13
CA THR A 42 -10.07 -2.02 2.26
C THR A 42 -10.35 -1.30 3.57
N ARG A 43 -11.62 -1.12 3.95
CA ARG A 43 -12.03 -0.57 5.24
C ARG A 43 -11.47 -1.38 6.41
N ALA A 44 -11.59 -2.70 6.36
CA ALA A 44 -11.04 -3.58 7.39
C ALA A 44 -9.51 -3.44 7.52
N ALA A 45 -8.78 -3.34 6.39
CA ALA A 45 -7.34 -3.16 6.40
C ALA A 45 -6.92 -1.80 6.99
N ALA A 46 -7.63 -0.72 6.63
CA ALA A 46 -7.42 0.62 7.16
C ALA A 46 -7.65 0.66 8.68
N SER A 47 -8.80 0.13 9.14
CA SER A 47 -9.14 0.08 10.56
C SER A 47 -8.14 -0.73 11.39
N GLU A 48 -7.65 -1.87 10.84
CA GLU A 48 -6.61 -2.64 11.53
C GLU A 48 -5.27 -1.90 11.61
N LEU A 49 -4.87 -1.20 10.55
CA LEU A 49 -3.67 -0.37 10.57
C LEU A 49 -3.80 0.75 11.60
N GLU A 50 -4.91 1.51 11.58
CA GLU A 50 -5.16 2.59 12.54
C GLU A 50 -5.16 2.10 13.98
N ARG A 51 -5.75 0.94 14.25
CA ARG A 51 -5.71 0.30 15.57
C ARG A 51 -4.27 -0.02 15.99
N VAL A 52 -3.42 -0.50 15.08
CA VAL A 52 -2.01 -0.76 15.38
C VAL A 52 -1.24 0.54 15.59
N VAL A 53 -1.47 1.56 14.78
CA VAL A 53 -0.89 2.91 14.91
C VAL A 53 -1.25 3.50 16.27
N GLY A 54 -2.49 3.34 16.72
CA GLY A 54 -2.96 3.79 18.04
C GLY A 54 -2.29 3.12 19.24
N LEU A 55 -1.58 1.99 19.04
CA LEU A 55 -0.77 1.36 20.10
C LEU A 55 0.63 1.98 20.25
N ALA A 56 1.03 2.85 19.33
CA ALA A 56 2.36 3.45 19.36
C ALA A 56 2.46 4.54 20.44
N ASN A 57 3.53 4.48 21.22
CA ASN A 57 3.83 5.50 22.22
C ASN A 57 4.50 6.70 21.54
N GLU A 58 3.90 7.89 21.69
CA GLU A 58 4.38 9.15 21.09
C GLU A 58 5.84 9.44 21.41
N THR A 59 6.34 9.07 22.59
CA THR A 59 7.72 9.32 23.01
C THR A 59 8.77 8.54 22.21
N VAL A 60 8.36 7.50 21.48
CA VAL A 60 9.26 6.62 20.73
C VAL A 60 8.98 6.55 19.23
N VAL A 61 7.95 7.25 18.72
CA VAL A 61 7.53 7.14 17.31
C VAL A 61 8.62 7.61 16.31
N ARG A 62 9.58 8.42 16.75
CA ARG A 62 10.73 8.86 15.95
C ARG A 62 12.01 8.08 16.26
N ARG A 63 11.95 7.08 17.15
CA ARG A 63 13.10 6.21 17.40
C ARG A 63 13.32 5.30 16.21
N ARG A 64 14.56 5.15 15.77
CA ARG A 64 14.99 4.26 14.70
C ARG A 64 15.57 2.97 15.30
N PRO A 65 14.76 1.91 15.53
CA PRO A 65 15.25 0.68 16.14
C PRO A 65 16.17 -0.11 15.18
N PHE A 66 16.04 0.14 13.88
CA PHE A 66 16.87 -0.49 12.85
C PHE A 66 17.64 0.57 12.08
N PRO A 67 18.99 0.49 12.00
CA PRO A 67 19.80 1.44 11.24
C PRO A 67 19.37 1.55 9.78
N GLY A 68 19.24 2.77 9.26
CA GLY A 68 18.86 3.04 7.86
C GLY A 68 17.41 2.76 7.52
N LYS A 69 16.59 2.24 8.46
CA LYS A 69 15.16 2.00 8.25
C LYS A 69 14.30 3.16 8.76
N TRP A 70 13.07 3.20 8.31
CA TRP A 70 12.07 4.17 8.74
C TRP A 70 11.70 4.01 10.21
N HIS A 71 11.41 5.11 10.87
CA HIS A 71 10.71 5.11 12.15
C HIS A 71 9.18 5.14 11.95
N MET A 72 8.42 4.98 13.03
CA MET A 72 6.95 4.88 12.94
C MET A 72 6.29 6.11 12.31
N ALA A 73 6.77 7.33 12.63
CA ALA A 73 6.25 8.55 12.02
C ALA A 73 6.52 8.62 10.50
N ASP A 74 7.67 8.13 10.01
CA ASP A 74 7.95 8.02 8.57
C ASP A 74 6.93 7.09 7.87
N VAL A 75 6.60 5.97 8.51
CA VAL A 75 5.64 5.00 7.97
C VAL A 75 4.25 5.64 7.86
N VAL A 76 3.79 6.33 8.91
CA VAL A 76 2.46 6.98 8.91
C VAL A 76 2.39 8.11 7.89
N ASP A 77 3.42 8.97 7.79
CA ASP A 77 3.51 10.02 6.77
C ASP A 77 3.45 9.42 5.36
N HIS A 78 4.26 8.38 5.10
CA HIS A 78 4.28 7.68 3.82
C HIS A 78 2.91 7.12 3.43
N ILE A 79 2.24 6.42 4.34
CA ILE A 79 0.93 5.82 4.04
C ILE A 79 -0.09 6.92 3.76
N SER A 80 -0.11 7.99 4.56
CA SER A 80 -1.02 9.12 4.34
C SER A 80 -0.84 9.71 2.94
N GLN A 81 0.41 10.01 2.54
CA GLN A 81 0.70 10.56 1.22
C GLN A 81 0.35 9.59 0.08
N THR A 82 0.61 8.29 0.29
CA THR A 82 0.26 7.27 -0.69
C THR A 82 -1.26 7.13 -0.85
N GLN A 83 -2.02 7.17 0.24
CA GLN A 83 -3.50 7.10 0.18
C GLN A 83 -4.11 8.34 -0.46
N ILE A 84 -3.59 9.55 -0.18
CA ILE A 84 -4.03 10.78 -0.86
C ILE A 84 -3.82 10.65 -2.37
N ARG A 85 -2.62 10.25 -2.78
CA ARG A 85 -2.29 10.04 -4.19
C ARG A 85 -3.16 8.96 -4.82
N ALA A 86 -3.35 7.84 -4.12
CA ALA A 86 -4.16 6.73 -4.59
C ALA A 86 -5.63 7.10 -4.75
N ALA A 87 -6.18 7.93 -3.88
CA ALA A 87 -7.54 8.43 -4.00
C ALA A 87 -7.73 9.25 -5.28
N GLU A 88 -6.77 10.14 -5.60
CA GLU A 88 -6.77 10.92 -6.84
C GLU A 88 -6.70 9.99 -8.08
N GLU A 89 -5.77 9.06 -8.10
CA GLU A 89 -5.58 8.12 -9.20
C GLU A 89 -6.80 7.22 -9.41
N LEU A 90 -7.40 6.73 -8.31
CA LEU A 90 -8.60 5.91 -8.37
C LEU A 90 -9.80 6.66 -8.97
N ARG A 91 -9.98 7.96 -8.67
CA ARG A 91 -11.01 8.78 -9.32
C ARG A 91 -10.83 8.85 -10.85
N HIS A 92 -9.59 8.97 -11.31
CA HIS A 92 -9.30 8.95 -12.75
C HIS A 92 -9.64 7.59 -13.37
N LEU A 93 -9.20 6.51 -12.75
CA LEU A 93 -9.45 5.14 -13.23
C LEU A 93 -10.96 4.81 -13.27
N LEU A 94 -11.72 5.18 -12.24
CA LEU A 94 -13.17 5.03 -12.19
C LEU A 94 -13.89 5.88 -13.27
N GLY A 95 -13.28 6.96 -13.70
CA GLY A 95 -13.74 7.77 -14.84
C GLY A 95 -13.29 7.26 -16.20
N GLY A 96 -12.66 6.07 -16.28
CA GLY A 96 -12.12 5.52 -17.53
C GLY A 96 -10.94 6.32 -18.10
N ARG A 97 -10.23 7.06 -17.26
CA ARG A 97 -9.11 7.92 -17.65
C ARG A 97 -7.82 7.48 -16.98
N ARG A 98 -6.72 7.62 -17.70
CA ARG A 98 -5.41 7.43 -17.11
C ARG A 98 -5.10 8.58 -16.14
N PRO A 99 -4.61 8.30 -14.93
CA PRO A 99 -4.12 9.33 -14.02
C PRO A 99 -3.01 10.16 -14.67
N PRO A 100 -2.95 11.47 -14.41
CA PRO A 100 -1.91 12.35 -14.92
C PRO A 100 -0.57 12.09 -14.23
N GLY A 101 0.51 12.41 -14.93
CA GLY A 101 1.86 12.36 -14.39
C GLY A 101 2.59 11.03 -14.62
N PRO A 102 3.89 10.99 -14.30
CA PRO A 102 4.70 9.79 -14.41
C PRO A 102 4.38 8.81 -13.28
N PRO A 103 4.73 7.52 -13.45
CA PRO A 103 4.71 6.54 -12.37
C PRO A 103 5.56 7.02 -11.18
N VAL A 104 5.10 6.68 -9.97
CA VAL A 104 5.83 7.01 -8.74
C VAL A 104 6.87 5.92 -8.47
N TYR A 105 8.15 6.30 -8.49
CA TYR A 105 9.27 5.38 -8.28
C TYR A 105 9.83 5.44 -6.86
N GLU A 106 9.54 6.51 -6.12
CA GLU A 106 10.02 6.73 -4.77
C GLU A 106 8.88 6.70 -3.76
N ALA A 107 9.23 6.38 -2.52
CA ALA A 107 8.27 6.41 -1.44
C ALA A 107 7.77 7.83 -1.19
N LEU A 108 6.48 8.06 -1.34
CA LEU A 108 5.86 9.36 -1.09
C LEU A 108 5.96 9.70 0.41
N LYS A 109 6.46 10.89 0.71
CA LYS A 109 6.48 11.48 2.06
C LYS A 109 6.37 12.99 1.94
N SER A 110 5.63 13.60 2.86
CA SER A 110 5.55 15.06 2.94
C SER A 110 6.71 15.69 3.70
N GLY A 111 7.45 14.88 4.47
CA GLY A 111 8.44 15.34 5.44
C GLY A 111 7.84 15.75 6.79
N ALA A 112 6.52 15.69 6.95
CA ALA A 112 5.85 15.99 8.22
C ALA A 112 6.28 15.05 9.36
N SER A 113 6.74 13.85 9.04
CA SER A 113 7.28 12.89 10.00
C SER A 113 8.37 13.45 10.90
N GLU A 114 9.14 14.45 10.43
CA GLU A 114 10.27 15.01 11.18
C GLU A 114 9.82 16.05 12.22
N TRP A 115 8.71 16.75 12.01
CA TRP A 115 8.33 17.90 12.84
C TRP A 115 6.88 17.88 13.35
N ALA A 116 5.93 17.25 12.63
CA ALA A 116 4.52 17.30 13.01
C ALA A 116 4.24 16.49 14.29
N PRO A 117 3.35 16.95 15.18
CA PRO A 117 2.90 16.17 16.33
C PRO A 117 2.33 14.81 15.89
N TRP A 118 2.58 13.77 16.68
CA TRP A 118 2.08 12.43 16.40
C TRP A 118 0.56 12.36 16.16
N PRO A 119 -0.29 13.01 17.00
CA PRO A 119 -1.73 13.03 16.76
C PRO A 119 -2.12 13.65 15.41
N THR A 120 -1.36 14.64 14.92
CA THR A 120 -1.61 15.25 13.60
C THR A 120 -1.31 14.27 12.46
N LEU A 121 -0.22 13.50 12.56
CA LEU A 121 0.09 12.47 11.57
C LEU A 121 -0.98 11.36 11.54
N VAL A 122 -1.43 10.94 12.73
CA VAL A 122 -2.51 9.92 12.87
C VAL A 122 -3.83 10.42 12.30
N ALA A 123 -4.19 11.67 12.57
CA ALA A 123 -5.39 12.28 11.99
C ALA A 123 -5.30 12.35 10.46
N GLY A 124 -4.16 12.77 9.90
CA GLY A 124 -3.94 12.79 8.45
C GLY A 124 -4.05 11.41 7.79
N LEU A 125 -3.57 10.35 8.46
CA LEU A 125 -3.78 8.98 8.00
C LEU A 125 -5.26 8.60 8.00
N HIS A 126 -5.98 8.91 9.06
CA HIS A 126 -7.42 8.64 9.19
C HIS A 126 -8.21 9.31 8.08
N ASP A 127 -7.98 10.63 7.85
CA ASP A 127 -8.65 11.40 6.81
C ASP A 127 -8.39 10.82 5.41
N ALA A 128 -7.15 10.46 5.11
CA ALA A 128 -6.78 9.85 3.84
C ALA A 128 -7.45 8.48 3.62
N ASN A 129 -7.58 7.67 4.67
CA ASN A 129 -8.30 6.39 4.61
C ASN A 129 -9.80 6.60 4.40
N ILE A 130 -10.43 7.57 5.09
CA ILE A 130 -11.85 7.92 4.89
C ILE A 130 -12.10 8.31 3.44
N GLU A 131 -11.24 9.14 2.86
CA GLU A 131 -11.38 9.59 1.47
C GLU A 131 -11.34 8.42 0.49
N MET A 132 -10.35 7.51 0.63
CA MET A 132 -10.24 6.31 -0.19
C MET A 132 -11.49 5.42 -0.07
N ILE A 133 -11.97 5.19 1.15
CA ILE A 133 -13.17 4.38 1.42
C ILE A 133 -14.40 5.02 0.80
N ALA A 134 -14.58 6.34 0.91
CA ALA A 134 -15.72 7.06 0.34
C ALA A 134 -15.79 6.95 -1.20
N ILE A 135 -14.62 6.93 -1.88
CA ILE A 135 -14.54 6.71 -3.32
C ILE A 135 -15.02 5.29 -3.67
N LEU A 136 -14.56 4.28 -2.93
CA LEU A 136 -14.96 2.89 -3.16
C LEU A 136 -16.44 2.65 -2.84
N GLU A 137 -16.99 3.29 -1.81
CA GLU A 137 -18.44 3.27 -1.50
C GLU A 137 -19.26 3.87 -2.62
N SER A 138 -18.81 5.01 -3.18
CA SER A 138 -19.47 5.62 -4.33
C SER A 138 -19.42 4.69 -5.55
N ALA A 139 -18.27 4.09 -5.81
CA ALA A 139 -18.09 3.12 -6.89
C ALA A 139 -19.00 1.89 -6.71
N SER A 140 -19.20 1.42 -5.47
CA SER A 140 -20.08 0.30 -5.17
C SER A 140 -21.55 0.60 -5.45
N ARG A 141 -22.00 1.84 -5.25
CA ARG A 141 -23.36 2.26 -5.61
C ARG A 141 -23.59 2.37 -7.12
N ASP A 142 -22.54 2.57 -7.89
CA ASP A 142 -22.55 2.77 -9.34
C ASP A 142 -22.02 1.54 -10.10
N GLU A 143 -22.06 0.34 -9.50
CA GLU A 143 -21.41 -0.86 -10.06
C GLU A 143 -21.89 -1.21 -11.47
N ASP A 144 -23.19 -1.06 -11.75
CA ASP A 144 -23.78 -1.29 -13.09
C ASP A 144 -23.22 -0.33 -14.14
N ARG A 145 -23.03 0.95 -13.79
CA ARG A 145 -22.39 1.92 -14.67
C ARG A 145 -20.93 1.59 -14.91
N LEU A 146 -20.21 1.19 -13.87
CA LEU A 146 -18.80 0.84 -13.96
C LEU A 146 -18.54 -0.44 -14.77
N ALA A 147 -19.50 -1.37 -14.79
CA ALA A 147 -19.43 -2.57 -15.64
C ALA A 147 -19.40 -2.23 -17.14
N SER A 148 -19.96 -1.08 -17.53
CA SER A 148 -19.94 -0.58 -18.92
C SER A 148 -18.69 0.25 -19.25
N VAL A 149 -17.91 0.68 -18.26
CA VAL A 149 -16.67 1.43 -18.47
C VAL A 149 -15.60 0.44 -18.94
N LYS A 150 -15.25 0.52 -20.22
CA LYS A 150 -14.12 -0.25 -20.74
C LYS A 150 -12.86 0.12 -19.94
N PRO A 151 -11.98 -0.85 -19.66
CA PRO A 151 -10.75 -0.62 -18.93
C PRO A 151 -9.70 0.14 -19.78
N SER A 152 -10.12 1.26 -20.38
CA SER A 152 -9.25 2.13 -21.17
C SER A 152 -8.36 3.02 -20.31
N GLY A 153 -8.59 3.01 -19.00
CA GLY A 153 -7.77 3.73 -18.02
C GLY A 153 -6.95 2.75 -17.19
N THR A 154 -5.87 2.22 -17.74
CA THR A 154 -4.90 1.46 -16.98
C THR A 154 -3.84 2.40 -16.39
N LEU A 155 -3.53 2.22 -15.11
CA LEU A 155 -2.45 2.91 -14.45
C LEU A 155 -1.17 2.09 -14.58
N GLN A 156 -0.12 2.73 -15.04
CA GLN A 156 1.22 2.17 -14.90
C GLN A 156 1.78 2.63 -13.56
N THR A 157 1.98 1.72 -12.64
CA THR A 157 2.54 2.00 -11.31
C THR A 157 3.75 1.14 -11.04
N THR A 158 4.63 1.65 -10.21
CA THR A 158 5.73 0.87 -9.67
C THR A 158 5.33 0.34 -8.32
N VAL A 159 5.50 -0.95 -8.11
CA VAL A 159 5.19 -1.61 -6.85
C VAL A 159 6.50 -2.01 -6.19
N PRO A 160 6.80 -1.49 -4.98
CA PRO A 160 7.97 -1.90 -4.23
C PRO A 160 7.94 -3.39 -3.90
N PRO A 161 9.08 -4.07 -3.81
CA PRO A 161 9.15 -5.50 -3.50
C PRO A 161 8.55 -5.87 -2.14
N THR A 162 8.45 -4.93 -1.20
CA THR A 162 7.81 -5.12 0.11
C THR A 162 6.35 -5.54 0.02
N VAL A 163 5.62 -5.13 -1.02
CA VAL A 163 4.23 -5.57 -1.22
C VAL A 163 4.18 -7.04 -1.67
N SER A 164 5.20 -7.53 -2.37
CA SER A 164 5.29 -8.93 -2.77
C SER A 164 5.51 -9.87 -1.59
N THR A 165 6.16 -9.43 -0.49
CA THR A 165 6.37 -10.25 0.72
C THR A 165 5.09 -10.58 1.47
N LEU A 166 4.04 -9.78 1.35
CA LEU A 166 2.74 -10.06 1.99
C LEU A 166 2.01 -11.25 1.38
N ILE A 167 2.13 -11.42 0.08
CA ILE A 167 1.51 -12.55 -0.64
C ILE A 167 2.28 -13.84 -0.37
N VAL A 168 3.56 -13.69 -0.05
CA VAL A 168 4.49 -14.79 0.27
C VAL A 168 4.70 -14.96 1.78
N ALA A 169 3.72 -14.60 2.60
CA ALA A 169 3.80 -14.59 4.08
C ALA A 169 4.25 -15.91 4.76
N ASN A 170 4.67 -16.90 4.00
CA ASN A 170 5.28 -18.15 4.46
C ASN A 170 6.74 -18.34 4.00
N THR A 171 7.34 -17.41 3.27
CA THR A 171 8.76 -17.53 2.93
C THR A 171 9.62 -16.87 4.01
N LYS A 172 10.41 -17.67 4.69
CA LYS A 172 11.41 -17.28 5.69
C LYS A 172 12.68 -16.69 5.03
N LEU A 173 12.53 -15.88 3.98
CA LEU A 173 13.68 -15.21 3.40
C LEU A 173 14.05 -13.99 4.24
N PRO A 174 15.31 -13.84 4.64
CA PRO A 174 15.81 -12.62 5.29
C PRO A 174 15.55 -11.39 4.42
N ASP A 175 15.27 -10.24 5.06
CA ASP A 175 14.98 -8.97 4.37
C ASP A 175 16.10 -8.52 3.40
N ASP A 176 17.34 -8.99 3.61
CA ASP A 176 18.53 -8.72 2.78
C ASP A 176 18.62 -9.61 1.52
N GLN A 177 17.85 -10.69 1.45
CA GLN A 177 17.76 -11.57 0.27
C GLN A 177 16.58 -11.24 -0.66
N LEU A 178 15.73 -10.30 -0.28
CA LEU A 178 14.71 -9.75 -1.16
C LEU A 178 15.40 -8.76 -2.11
N GLU A 179 15.77 -9.23 -3.29
CA GLU A 179 16.21 -8.32 -4.34
C GLU A 179 15.13 -7.27 -4.59
N ALA A 180 15.47 -6.00 -4.34
CA ALA A 180 14.61 -4.87 -4.60
C ALA A 180 14.36 -4.78 -6.12
N GLN A 181 13.24 -5.35 -6.57
CA GLN A 181 12.82 -5.27 -7.95
C GLN A 181 11.66 -4.28 -8.06
N LEU A 182 11.96 -3.10 -8.63
CA LEU A 182 10.93 -2.18 -9.07
C LEU A 182 10.39 -2.68 -10.41
N TRP A 183 9.08 -2.83 -10.49
CA TRP A 183 8.41 -3.22 -11.71
C TRP A 183 7.21 -2.31 -11.98
N SER A 184 6.81 -2.26 -13.22
CA SER A 184 5.70 -1.47 -13.71
C SER A 184 4.60 -2.40 -14.19
N ALA A 185 3.37 -2.11 -13.80
CA ALA A 185 2.21 -2.86 -14.24
C ALA A 185 1.09 -1.93 -14.70
N GLU A 186 0.36 -2.38 -15.71
CA GLU A 186 -0.92 -1.79 -16.05
C GLU A 186 -2.01 -2.41 -15.19
N LEU A 187 -2.67 -1.58 -14.39
CA LEU A 187 -3.71 -2.01 -13.46
C LEU A 187 -5.03 -1.33 -13.80
N ASN A 188 -6.10 -2.10 -13.81
CA ASN A 188 -7.44 -1.53 -13.79
C ASN A 188 -7.77 -1.02 -12.38
N TRP A 189 -8.88 -0.28 -12.24
CA TRP A 189 -9.25 0.34 -10.97
C TRP A 189 -9.47 -0.66 -9.82
N LYS A 190 -10.01 -1.89 -10.09
CA LYS A 190 -10.18 -2.94 -9.06
C LYS A 190 -8.84 -3.50 -8.60
N GLU A 191 -7.96 -3.81 -9.54
CA GLU A 191 -6.59 -4.27 -9.25
C GLU A 191 -5.81 -3.22 -8.47
N TYR A 192 -5.96 -1.95 -8.85
CA TYR A 192 -5.33 -0.83 -8.16
C TYR A 192 -5.85 -0.66 -6.73
N ALA A 193 -7.16 -0.73 -6.51
CA ALA A 193 -7.75 -0.67 -5.16
C ALA A 193 -7.28 -1.84 -4.28
N LEU A 194 -7.19 -3.04 -4.84
CA LEU A 194 -6.66 -4.22 -4.14
C LEU A 194 -5.17 -4.06 -3.82
N LEU A 195 -4.38 -3.45 -4.70
CA LEU A 195 -2.97 -3.14 -4.44
C LEU A 195 -2.84 -2.18 -3.25
N GLN A 196 -3.64 -1.12 -3.20
CA GLN A 196 -3.63 -0.18 -2.07
C GLN A 196 -4.01 -0.86 -0.76
N ARG A 197 -4.98 -1.78 -0.79
CA ARG A 197 -5.30 -2.62 0.37
C ARG A 197 -4.09 -3.46 0.84
N LEU A 198 -3.35 -4.07 -0.07
CA LEU A 198 -2.14 -4.84 0.27
C LEU A 198 -1.07 -3.94 0.90
N HIS A 199 -0.90 -2.74 0.39
CA HIS A 199 0.00 -1.73 0.93
C HIS A 199 -0.32 -1.38 2.40
N LEU A 200 -1.61 -1.19 2.74
CA LEU A 200 -2.04 -0.99 4.14
C LEU A 200 -1.67 -2.19 5.03
N LEU A 201 -1.87 -3.42 4.56
CA LEU A 201 -1.57 -4.64 5.32
C LEU A 201 -0.06 -4.82 5.54
N ASP A 202 0.76 -4.44 4.56
CA ASP A 202 2.22 -4.47 4.68
C ASP A 202 2.70 -3.52 5.77
N HIS A 203 2.29 -2.27 5.67
CA HIS A 203 2.67 -1.27 6.67
C HIS A 203 2.08 -1.56 8.06
N ARG A 204 0.91 -2.18 8.17
CA ARG A 204 0.42 -2.72 9.45
C ARG A 204 1.44 -3.70 10.06
N THR A 205 1.99 -4.59 9.24
CA THR A 205 3.00 -5.57 9.69
C THR A 205 4.31 -4.87 10.07
N GLN A 206 4.74 -3.90 9.27
CA GLN A 206 5.91 -3.08 9.58
C GLN A 206 5.73 -2.31 10.90
N MET A 207 4.57 -1.66 11.11
CA MET A 207 4.26 -0.94 12.36
C MET A 207 4.34 -1.86 13.58
N LYS A 208 3.79 -3.08 13.52
CA LYS A 208 3.88 -4.06 14.61
C LYS A 208 5.34 -4.38 14.96
N LYS A 209 6.20 -4.59 13.94
CA LYS A 209 7.63 -4.85 14.13
C LYS A 209 8.34 -3.66 14.79
N LEU A 210 8.05 -2.43 14.34
CA LEU A 210 8.64 -1.21 14.90
C LEU A 210 8.20 -0.98 16.35
N ILE A 211 6.93 -1.16 16.68
CA ILE A 211 6.41 -1.04 18.04
C ILE A 211 7.11 -2.06 18.95
N ALA A 212 7.15 -3.32 18.54
CA ALA A 212 7.81 -4.37 19.33
C ALA A 212 9.30 -4.07 19.57
N ALA A 213 10.03 -3.62 18.55
CA ALA A 213 11.45 -3.28 18.67
C ALA A 213 11.69 -2.07 19.58
N CYS A 214 10.80 -1.07 19.54
CA CYS A 214 10.91 0.10 20.42
C CYS A 214 10.54 -0.19 21.88
N THR A 215 9.66 -1.16 22.13
CA THR A 215 9.28 -1.58 23.50
C THR A 215 10.28 -2.54 24.13
N SER A 216 10.87 -3.45 23.34
CA SER A 216 11.86 -4.43 23.83
C SER A 216 13.21 -3.79 24.16
N GLY A 217 13.58 -2.68 23.54
CA GLY A 217 14.83 -1.95 23.79
C GLY A 217 14.89 -1.20 25.12
N THR A 218 13.85 -1.25 25.95
CA THR A 218 13.80 -0.61 27.28
C THR A 218 14.38 -1.51 28.40
N VAL A 219 14.83 -2.74 28.10
CA VAL A 219 15.31 -3.71 29.11
C VAL A 219 16.84 -3.87 29.10
N GLY A 220 17.59 -3.12 28.30
CA GLY A 220 19.02 -3.38 28.09
C GLY A 220 19.97 -2.21 28.34
N VAL A 221 19.76 -1.38 29.38
CA VAL A 221 20.82 -0.47 29.91
C VAL A 221 20.75 -0.42 31.42
N THR A 222 21.23 -1.49 32.05
CA THR A 222 21.78 -1.44 33.41
C THR A 222 22.99 -2.35 33.45
N GLY A 223 24.17 -1.77 33.39
CA GLY A 223 25.43 -2.46 33.55
C GLY A 223 26.56 -1.54 33.17
#